data_66d941eebd6138de1efb2ef1a75c6af1
#
_entry.id   66d941eebd6138de1efb2ef1a75c6af1
#
_cell.length_a   1.000
_cell.length_b   1.000
_cell.length_c   1.000
_cell.angle_alpha   90.00
_cell.angle_beta   90.00
_cell.angle_gamma   90.00
#
_symmetry.space_group_name_H-M   'P 1'
#
loop_
_entity.id
_entity.type
_entity.pdbx_description
1 polymer ?
#
loop_
_entity_poly.entity_id
_entity_poly.type
_entity_poly.pdbx_seq_one_letter_code
_entity_poly.pdbx_strand_id
1 'polypeptide(L)'
;MHEASRRLDAGQTWRISVKIIPTNSGLGGNEPAAADRSAVPAEDQALLDAYSRAVIDVVDRVGPAVVGLSVQVGQANGRPRGGSGSGVVVAPDGLILTNSHVAGAASRISVTTADGLNLKARLVGDDPDTDLALIRVEEAVTLTAALLGDSKGLRRGQLVIAIGNPLGFESTVTTGVVSALGRSQRARTGRLIDDVIQTDAALNPGNSGGPLVSSRGEVVGVNTAVIMGAQGICFAVAANTASFVLGELVRHGRVRRAFIGVSAQQLAIPRRLRRAGIDRESAVMVAAVEPQSPADRAGTKREDILLSLDGFAISGADDLIRALTGEKIGCEVALEVLRGTERLTVSLTPQERKRAG
;
A
#
# COMPACT_ATOMS: atom_id res chain seq x y z
N MET A 1 -50.39 23.74 -33.31
CA MET A 1 -49.10 24.43 -33.20
C MET A 1 -49.08 25.18 -31.86
N HIS A 2 -48.54 24.59 -30.83
CA HIS A 2 -48.07 25.26 -29.63
C HIS A 2 -47.05 24.37 -28.95
N GLU A 3 -45.80 24.78 -29.05
CA GLU A 3 -44.66 24.22 -28.30
C GLU A 3 -44.84 24.54 -26.83
N ALA A 4 -44.80 23.51 -25.97
CA ALA A 4 -44.69 23.64 -24.53
C ALA A 4 -43.29 23.22 -24.08
N SER A 5 -42.43 24.19 -23.95
CA SER A 5 -41.13 24.10 -23.25
C SER A 5 -41.37 23.76 -21.78
N ARG A 6 -40.99 22.56 -21.32
CA ARG A 6 -40.90 22.22 -19.91
C ARG A 6 -39.47 22.53 -19.42
N ARG A 7 -39.36 23.58 -18.63
CA ARG A 7 -38.19 23.83 -17.76
C ARG A 7 -38.15 22.78 -16.64
N LEU A 8 -37.03 22.09 -16.52
CA LEU A 8 -36.72 21.24 -15.36
C LEU A 8 -36.29 22.17 -14.22
N ASP A 9 -37.03 22.13 -13.15
CA ASP A 9 -36.80 22.87 -11.93
C ASP A 9 -35.70 22.16 -11.11
N ALA A 10 -34.54 22.82 -10.93
CA ALA A 10 -33.45 22.36 -10.11
C ALA A 10 -33.68 22.82 -8.66
N GLY A 11 -33.98 21.89 -7.75
CA GLY A 11 -34.03 22.25 -6.34
C GLY A 11 -34.83 21.34 -5.40
N GLN A 12 -34.65 20.02 -5.47
CA GLN A 12 -35.11 19.17 -4.36
C GLN A 12 -33.92 18.59 -3.60
N THR A 13 -33.56 19.27 -2.51
CA THR A 13 -32.68 18.71 -1.47
C THR A 13 -33.50 17.81 -0.56
N TRP A 14 -33.24 16.51 -0.64
CA TRP A 14 -33.81 15.54 0.31
C TRP A 14 -33.09 15.70 1.66
N ARG A 15 -33.79 16.28 2.67
CA ARG A 15 -33.39 16.23 4.05
C ARG A 15 -33.93 14.95 4.66
N ILE A 16 -33.04 13.98 4.91
CA ILE A 16 -33.37 12.82 5.74
C ILE A 16 -33.30 13.29 7.21
N SER A 17 -34.45 13.47 7.85
CA SER A 17 -34.52 13.67 9.31
C SER A 17 -34.61 12.32 9.98
N VAL A 18 -33.51 11.87 10.56
CA VAL A 18 -33.52 10.69 11.44
C VAL A 18 -34.04 11.15 12.81
N LYS A 19 -35.27 10.74 13.16
CA LYS A 19 -35.83 10.94 14.50
C LYS A 19 -35.32 9.80 15.37
N ILE A 20 -34.33 10.07 16.21
CA ILE A 20 -33.94 9.15 17.29
C ILE A 20 -35.04 9.25 18.36
N ILE A 21 -35.83 8.20 18.55
CA ILE A 21 -36.78 8.08 19.63
C ILE A 21 -36.03 7.45 20.80
N PRO A 22 -35.74 8.18 21.89
CA PRO A 22 -35.20 7.56 23.10
C PRO A 22 -36.28 6.70 23.72
N THR A 23 -36.08 5.38 23.79
CA THR A 23 -36.89 4.50 24.64
C THR A 23 -36.46 4.71 26.09
N ASN A 24 -37.09 5.65 26.76
CA ASN A 24 -36.95 5.82 28.20
C ASN A 24 -38.08 5.02 28.89
N SER A 25 -37.77 3.81 29.32
CA SER A 25 -38.58 3.11 30.31
C SER A 25 -37.84 3.18 31.65
N GLY A 26 -38.18 4.21 32.42
CA GLY A 26 -37.75 4.29 33.78
C GLY A 26 -38.38 3.18 34.61
N LEU A 27 -37.55 2.45 35.34
CA LEU A 27 -37.84 1.90 36.67
C LEU A 27 -36.47 1.76 37.36
N GLY A 28 -36.38 2.38 38.52
CA GLY A 28 -35.17 2.39 39.34
C GLY A 28 -34.80 1.01 39.86
N GLY A 29 -33.54 0.78 40.02
CA GLY A 29 -33.01 -0.38 40.70
C GLY A 29 -31.55 -0.60 40.38
N ASN A 30 -30.67 -0.41 41.36
CA ASN A 30 -29.30 -0.91 41.47
C ASN A 30 -28.49 -1.09 40.18
N GLU A 31 -27.53 -0.22 39.99
CA GLU A 31 -26.40 -0.51 39.09
C GLU A 31 -25.68 -1.77 39.60
N PRO A 32 -25.66 -2.87 38.84
CA PRO A 32 -24.70 -3.92 39.09
C PRO A 32 -23.32 -3.41 38.59
N ALA A 33 -22.31 -3.61 39.44
CA ALA A 33 -20.90 -3.37 39.11
C ALA A 33 -20.57 -3.82 37.67
N ALA A 34 -19.76 -3.01 36.98
CA ALA A 34 -19.31 -3.29 35.64
C ALA A 34 -18.77 -4.73 35.55
N ALA A 35 -19.61 -5.63 35.07
CA ALA A 35 -19.19 -6.99 34.74
C ALA A 35 -18.16 -6.87 33.60
N ASP A 36 -17.00 -7.47 33.81
CA ASP A 36 -15.98 -7.69 32.81
C ASP A 36 -16.62 -8.32 31.57
N ARG A 37 -16.84 -7.51 30.53
CA ARG A 37 -17.47 -7.92 29.27
C ARG A 37 -16.51 -8.67 28.35
N SER A 38 -15.29 -9.03 28.82
CA SER A 38 -14.24 -9.62 28.01
C SER A 38 -14.26 -11.15 27.91
N ALA A 39 -15.05 -11.85 28.73
CA ALA A 39 -15.14 -13.31 28.70
C ALA A 39 -16.47 -13.77 28.07
N VAL A 40 -16.38 -14.30 26.84
CA VAL A 40 -17.49 -15.06 26.25
C VAL A 40 -17.81 -16.23 27.14
N PRO A 41 -19.09 -16.45 27.57
CA PRO A 41 -19.45 -17.59 28.41
C PRO A 41 -18.97 -18.91 27.77
N ALA A 42 -18.53 -19.85 28.60
CA ALA A 42 -17.98 -21.12 28.11
C ALA A 42 -18.98 -21.93 27.24
N GLU A 43 -20.26 -21.74 27.45
CA GLU A 43 -21.33 -22.35 26.65
C GLU A 43 -21.38 -21.76 25.23
N ASP A 44 -21.15 -20.44 25.04
CA ASP A 44 -21.12 -19.80 23.74
C ASP A 44 -19.84 -20.16 22.96
N GLN A 45 -18.71 -20.40 23.65
CA GLN A 45 -17.48 -20.86 23.01
C GLN A 45 -17.63 -22.26 22.34
N ALA A 46 -18.48 -23.12 22.92
CA ALA A 46 -18.75 -24.45 22.33
C ALA A 46 -19.55 -24.34 21.02
N LEU A 47 -20.28 -23.25 20.81
CA LEU A 47 -21.06 -23.01 19.59
C LEU A 47 -20.24 -22.42 18.45
N LEU A 48 -19.08 -21.83 18.73
CA LEU A 48 -18.21 -21.26 17.70
C LEU A 48 -17.55 -22.40 16.88
N ASP A 49 -17.67 -22.30 15.57
CA ASP A 49 -16.94 -23.19 14.66
C ASP A 49 -15.43 -22.82 14.60
N ALA A 50 -14.64 -23.67 13.93
CA ALA A 50 -13.20 -23.48 13.81
C ALA A 50 -12.84 -22.17 13.06
N TYR A 51 -13.68 -21.74 12.13
CA TYR A 51 -13.50 -20.51 11.40
C TYR A 51 -13.67 -19.28 12.30
N SER A 52 -14.80 -19.21 13.03
CA SER A 52 -15.08 -18.11 13.94
C SER A 52 -14.01 -17.98 15.03
N ARG A 53 -13.59 -19.11 15.62
CA ARG A 53 -12.49 -19.12 16.60
C ARG A 53 -11.21 -18.56 16.01
N ALA A 54 -10.80 -18.99 14.82
CA ALA A 54 -9.59 -18.52 14.18
C ALA A 54 -9.61 -16.99 13.89
N VAL A 55 -10.78 -16.46 13.51
CA VAL A 55 -10.95 -15.02 13.28
C VAL A 55 -10.89 -14.24 14.60
N ILE A 56 -11.63 -14.67 15.62
CA ILE A 56 -11.66 -14.03 16.93
C ILE A 56 -10.26 -14.01 17.55
N ASP A 57 -9.57 -15.15 17.58
CA ASP A 57 -8.21 -15.27 18.13
C ASP A 57 -7.21 -14.31 17.46
N VAL A 58 -7.35 -14.11 16.16
CA VAL A 58 -6.50 -13.17 15.41
C VAL A 58 -6.85 -11.73 15.75
N VAL A 59 -8.13 -11.40 15.81
CA VAL A 59 -8.61 -10.04 16.14
C VAL A 59 -8.20 -9.64 17.55
N ASP A 60 -8.36 -10.51 18.53
CA ASP A 60 -7.99 -10.25 19.93
C ASP A 60 -6.47 -10.04 20.07
N ARG A 61 -5.66 -10.75 19.29
CA ARG A 61 -4.20 -10.67 19.33
C ARG A 61 -3.64 -9.49 18.58
N VAL A 62 -4.16 -9.20 17.38
CA VAL A 62 -3.61 -8.19 16.46
C VAL A 62 -4.38 -6.87 16.52
N GLY A 63 -5.65 -6.90 16.88
CA GLY A 63 -6.50 -5.69 16.99
C GLY A 63 -5.89 -4.57 17.83
N PRO A 64 -5.28 -4.85 19.00
CA PRO A 64 -4.60 -3.82 19.80
C PRO A 64 -3.44 -3.11 19.11
N ALA A 65 -2.84 -3.73 18.07
CA ALA A 65 -1.79 -3.14 17.25
C ALA A 65 -2.32 -2.32 16.07
N VAL A 66 -3.64 -2.31 15.82
CA VAL A 66 -4.25 -1.57 14.71
C VAL A 66 -4.77 -0.24 15.21
N VAL A 67 -4.33 0.84 14.56
CA VAL A 67 -4.65 2.20 14.96
C VAL A 67 -5.42 2.93 13.87
N GLY A 68 -6.27 3.86 14.30
CA GLY A 68 -6.92 4.83 13.43
C GLY A 68 -6.00 6.02 13.16
N LEU A 69 -6.02 6.52 11.94
CA LEU A 69 -5.26 7.69 11.52
C LEU A 69 -6.20 8.79 11.06
N SER A 70 -6.03 9.99 11.62
CA SER A 70 -6.64 11.23 11.14
C SER A 70 -5.53 12.16 10.67
N VAL A 71 -5.61 12.63 9.43
CA VAL A 71 -4.57 13.44 8.81
C VAL A 71 -5.14 14.76 8.30
N GLN A 72 -4.35 15.83 8.38
CA GLN A 72 -4.65 17.13 7.78
C GLN A 72 -3.66 17.39 6.64
N VAL A 73 -4.18 17.73 5.46
CA VAL A 73 -3.39 17.98 4.25
C VAL A 73 -3.66 19.41 3.80
N GLY A 74 -2.93 20.38 4.33
CA GLY A 74 -3.06 21.78 3.93
C GLY A 74 -4.45 22.37 4.08
N GLN A 75 -4.67 23.56 3.49
CA GLN A 75 -5.98 24.22 3.43
C GLN A 75 -6.40 24.41 1.97
N ALA A 76 -7.63 24.02 1.63
CA ALA A 76 -8.27 24.39 0.38
C ALA A 76 -9.46 25.30 0.70
N ASN A 77 -9.48 26.51 0.13
CA ASN A 77 -10.53 27.52 0.36
C ASN A 77 -10.73 27.88 1.85
N GLY A 78 -9.64 27.97 2.62
CA GLY A 78 -9.68 28.33 4.05
C GLY A 78 -10.20 27.21 4.98
N ARG A 79 -10.52 26.04 4.46
CA ARG A 79 -10.95 24.87 5.26
C ARG A 79 -9.86 23.81 5.28
N PRO A 80 -9.54 23.20 6.45
CA PRO A 80 -8.60 22.10 6.51
C PRO A 80 -9.14 20.95 5.67
N ARG A 81 -8.30 20.41 4.77
CA ARG A 81 -8.58 19.19 4.04
C ARG A 81 -8.03 18.03 4.84
N GLY A 82 -8.89 17.14 5.28
CA GLY A 82 -8.53 15.98 6.09
C GLY A 82 -8.74 14.67 5.34
N GLY A 83 -8.11 13.64 5.83
CA GLY A 83 -8.29 12.25 5.41
C GLY A 83 -8.24 11.35 6.64
N SER A 84 -8.69 10.12 6.47
CA SER A 84 -8.60 9.08 7.49
C SER A 84 -8.10 7.78 6.87
N GLY A 85 -7.53 6.93 7.69
CA GLY A 85 -7.07 5.61 7.33
C GLY A 85 -6.73 4.81 8.57
N SER A 86 -6.05 3.72 8.37
CA SER A 86 -5.57 2.84 9.44
C SER A 86 -4.04 2.74 9.39
N GLY A 87 -3.47 2.23 10.46
CA GLY A 87 -2.06 1.86 10.53
C GLY A 87 -1.87 0.62 11.38
N VAL A 88 -0.72 0.01 11.27
CA VAL A 88 -0.31 -1.10 12.13
C VAL A 88 0.97 -0.74 12.87
N VAL A 89 0.94 -0.88 14.19
CA VAL A 89 2.11 -0.68 15.05
C VAL A 89 3.09 -1.83 14.79
N VAL A 90 4.30 -1.51 14.36
CA VAL A 90 5.35 -2.48 14.00
C VAL A 90 6.50 -2.52 15.02
N ALA A 91 6.55 -1.54 15.94
CA ALA A 91 7.48 -1.55 17.07
C ALA A 91 6.82 -0.89 18.29
N PRO A 92 7.08 -1.41 19.52
CA PRO A 92 6.41 -0.92 20.74
C PRO A 92 6.70 0.55 21.07
N ASP A 93 7.78 1.12 20.56
CA ASP A 93 8.18 2.51 20.71
C ASP A 93 7.40 3.49 19.80
N GLY A 94 6.28 3.04 19.24
CA GLY A 94 5.35 3.86 18.47
C GLY A 94 5.68 4.02 16.99
N LEU A 95 6.45 3.09 16.40
CA LEU A 95 6.56 3.01 14.93
C LEU A 95 5.32 2.36 14.34
N ILE A 96 4.71 3.05 13.36
CA ILE A 96 3.46 2.65 12.72
C ILE A 96 3.65 2.66 11.22
N LEU A 97 3.33 1.56 10.58
CA LEU A 97 3.30 1.40 9.13
C LEU A 97 1.89 1.72 8.62
N THR A 98 1.80 2.46 7.53
CA THR A 98 0.54 2.85 6.86
C THR A 98 0.77 3.07 5.36
N ASN A 99 -0.22 3.59 4.63
CA ASN A 99 -0.03 3.94 3.22
C ASN A 99 0.51 5.36 3.02
N SER A 100 1.30 5.54 1.95
CA SER A 100 1.79 6.86 1.52
C SER A 100 0.64 7.80 1.15
N HIS A 101 -0.42 7.30 0.48
CA HIS A 101 -1.58 8.11 0.15
C HIS A 101 -2.39 8.56 1.37
N VAL A 102 -2.24 7.91 2.52
CA VAL A 102 -2.86 8.32 3.80
C VAL A 102 -1.99 9.39 4.48
N ALA A 103 -0.70 9.12 4.68
CA ALA A 103 0.15 9.94 5.57
C ALA A 103 1.20 10.79 4.84
N GLY A 104 1.57 10.48 3.58
CA GLY A 104 2.73 11.07 2.92
C GLY A 104 2.67 12.59 2.69
N ALA A 105 1.48 13.15 2.48
CA ALA A 105 1.26 14.58 2.29
C ALA A 105 0.69 15.29 3.54
N ALA A 106 0.64 14.61 4.69
CA ALA A 106 0.03 15.15 5.90
C ALA A 106 0.90 16.22 6.56
N SER A 107 0.31 17.37 6.86
CA SER A 107 0.92 18.41 7.70
C SER A 107 0.74 18.15 9.19
N ARG A 108 -0.27 17.38 9.58
CA ARG A 108 -0.53 16.91 10.95
C ARG A 108 -1.11 15.50 10.91
N ILE A 109 -0.64 14.66 11.80
CA ILE A 109 -1.09 13.26 11.95
C ILE A 109 -1.50 13.05 13.39
N SER A 110 -2.71 12.53 13.59
CA SER A 110 -3.21 12.03 14.87
C SER A 110 -3.46 10.54 14.77
N VAL A 111 -3.06 9.82 15.79
CA VAL A 111 -3.22 8.37 15.93
C VAL A 111 -4.22 8.10 17.04
N THR A 112 -5.23 7.30 16.79
CA THR A 112 -6.15 6.81 17.82
C THR A 112 -5.92 5.31 18.00
N THR A 113 -5.55 4.90 19.19
CA THR A 113 -5.32 3.49 19.56
C THR A 113 -6.64 2.74 19.76
N ALA A 114 -6.59 1.42 19.85
CA ALA A 114 -7.77 0.59 20.04
C ALA A 114 -8.51 0.86 21.37
N ASP A 115 -7.78 1.31 22.40
CA ASP A 115 -8.31 1.74 23.71
C ASP A 115 -8.75 3.21 23.74
N GLY A 116 -8.73 3.91 22.59
CA GLY A 116 -9.23 5.27 22.42
C GLY A 116 -8.23 6.38 22.79
N LEU A 117 -6.97 6.05 23.07
CA LEU A 117 -5.94 7.05 23.35
C LEU A 117 -5.60 7.82 22.07
N ASN A 118 -5.62 9.16 22.15
CA ASN A 118 -5.25 10.04 21.03
C ASN A 118 -3.82 10.54 21.17
N LEU A 119 -2.98 10.24 20.19
CA LEU A 119 -1.57 10.54 20.17
C LEU A 119 -1.21 11.37 18.95
N LYS A 120 -0.20 12.24 19.08
CA LYS A 120 0.37 12.94 17.92
C LYS A 120 1.43 12.06 17.27
N ALA A 121 1.54 12.19 15.96
CA ALA A 121 2.58 11.48 15.23
C ALA A 121 3.21 12.38 14.16
N ARG A 122 4.45 12.04 13.80
CA ARG A 122 5.18 12.66 12.71
C ARG A 122 5.53 11.64 11.64
N LEU A 123 5.64 12.11 10.40
CA LEU A 123 6.13 11.29 9.31
C LEU A 123 7.63 11.03 9.51
N VAL A 124 8.06 9.78 9.48
CA VAL A 124 9.46 9.36 9.43
C VAL A 124 9.95 9.35 7.99
N GLY A 125 9.11 8.83 7.09
CA GLY A 125 9.35 8.82 5.66
C GLY A 125 8.21 8.11 4.93
N ASP A 126 8.15 8.30 3.62
CA ASP A 126 7.17 7.64 2.77
C ASP A 126 7.78 7.18 1.46
N ASP A 127 7.15 6.21 0.86
CA ASP A 127 7.46 5.70 -0.46
C ASP A 127 6.20 5.63 -1.33
N PRO A 128 5.91 6.70 -2.09
CA PRO A 128 4.75 6.71 -3.00
C PRO A 128 4.79 5.64 -4.09
N ASP A 129 5.97 5.11 -4.39
CA ASP A 129 6.17 4.07 -5.42
C ASP A 129 5.69 2.68 -4.96
N THR A 130 5.64 2.42 -3.65
CA THR A 130 5.06 1.21 -3.05
C THR A 130 3.79 1.50 -2.26
N ASP A 131 3.38 2.78 -2.22
CA ASP A 131 2.26 3.25 -1.41
C ASP A 131 2.39 2.92 0.08
N LEU A 132 3.60 2.99 0.63
CA LEU A 132 3.87 2.77 2.05
C LEU A 132 4.44 4.03 2.71
N ALA A 133 4.09 4.24 3.98
CA ALA A 133 4.63 5.30 4.82
C ALA A 133 4.90 4.79 6.24
N LEU A 134 5.89 5.38 6.87
CA LEU A 134 6.25 5.13 8.26
C LEU A 134 6.05 6.40 9.06
N ILE A 135 5.27 6.30 10.13
CA ILE A 135 5.06 7.38 11.08
C ILE A 135 5.54 6.95 12.48
N ARG A 136 5.83 7.92 13.32
CA ARG A 136 6.22 7.70 14.71
C ARG A 136 5.39 8.55 15.64
N VAL A 137 4.86 7.94 16.67
CA VAL A 137 4.20 8.65 17.80
C VAL A 137 5.23 9.52 18.51
N GLU A 138 4.82 10.73 18.92
CA GLU A 138 5.71 11.71 19.57
C GLU A 138 5.75 11.55 21.07
N GLU A 139 4.69 11.03 21.66
CA GLU A 139 4.57 10.77 23.09
C GLU A 139 5.35 9.51 23.49
N ALA A 140 5.89 9.50 24.70
CA ALA A 140 6.58 8.35 25.28
C ALA A 140 5.54 7.32 25.80
N VAL A 141 5.11 6.44 24.91
CA VAL A 141 4.14 5.37 25.20
C VAL A 141 4.68 4.02 24.75
N THR A 142 4.22 2.96 25.37
CA THR A 142 4.45 1.60 24.90
C THR A 142 3.18 1.06 24.26
N LEU A 143 3.23 0.75 22.98
CA LEU A 143 2.11 0.24 22.20
C LEU A 143 2.27 -1.26 21.93
N THR A 144 1.16 -1.96 21.79
CA THR A 144 1.16 -3.34 21.29
C THR A 144 1.60 -3.34 19.82
N ALA A 145 2.60 -4.14 19.49
CA ALA A 145 3.10 -4.25 18.12
C ALA A 145 2.69 -5.58 17.49
N ALA A 146 2.37 -5.56 16.20
CA ALA A 146 2.10 -6.75 15.40
C ALA A 146 3.40 -7.26 14.75
N LEU A 147 3.46 -8.57 14.54
CA LEU A 147 4.58 -9.23 13.86
C LEU A 147 4.36 -9.23 12.35
N LEU A 148 5.32 -8.72 11.60
CA LEU A 148 5.37 -8.89 10.14
C LEU A 148 5.79 -10.33 9.80
N GLY A 149 4.95 -11.04 9.05
CA GLY A 149 5.18 -12.41 8.62
C GLY A 149 5.86 -12.50 7.25
N ASP A 150 6.10 -13.73 6.80
CA ASP A 150 6.64 -14.01 5.46
C ASP A 150 5.51 -14.19 4.44
N SER A 151 5.34 -13.20 3.56
CA SER A 151 4.34 -13.25 2.49
C SER A 151 4.68 -14.21 1.34
N LYS A 152 5.94 -14.66 1.20
CA LYS A 152 6.34 -15.64 0.18
C LYS A 152 5.76 -17.04 0.43
N GLY A 153 5.48 -17.35 1.71
CA GLY A 153 4.88 -18.62 2.11
C GLY A 153 3.37 -18.71 1.87
N LEU A 154 2.72 -17.65 1.40
CA LEU A 154 1.28 -17.62 1.15
C LEU A 154 0.88 -18.55 -0.01
N ARG A 155 -0.33 -19.10 0.09
CA ARG A 155 -0.96 -19.90 -0.96
C ARG A 155 -2.34 -19.40 -1.28
N ARG A 156 -2.76 -19.46 -2.54
CA ARG A 156 -4.14 -19.14 -2.96
C ARG A 156 -5.13 -20.01 -2.21
N GLY A 157 -6.25 -19.41 -1.79
CA GLY A 157 -7.27 -20.03 -0.95
C GLY A 157 -6.97 -19.97 0.56
N GLN A 158 -5.81 -19.48 0.98
CA GLN A 158 -5.49 -19.31 2.41
C GLN A 158 -6.33 -18.18 3.01
N LEU A 159 -6.91 -18.43 4.20
CA LEU A 159 -7.66 -17.43 4.96
C LEU A 159 -6.80 -16.22 5.29
N VAL A 160 -7.33 -15.04 5.06
CA VAL A 160 -6.77 -13.76 5.48
C VAL A 160 -7.84 -12.87 6.09
N ILE A 161 -7.42 -12.03 7.03
CA ILE A 161 -8.28 -11.16 7.82
C ILE A 161 -7.75 -9.74 7.64
N ALA A 162 -8.56 -8.85 7.08
CA ALA A 162 -8.24 -7.44 6.98
C ALA A 162 -8.81 -6.72 8.20
N ILE A 163 -7.96 -5.98 8.89
CA ILE A 163 -8.32 -5.22 10.09
C ILE A 163 -8.05 -3.74 9.82
N GLY A 164 -9.01 -2.89 10.15
CA GLY A 164 -8.87 -1.44 10.09
C GLY A 164 -9.52 -0.78 11.29
N ASN A 165 -9.13 0.47 11.56
CA ASN A 165 -9.74 1.30 12.62
C ASN A 165 -10.00 2.71 12.07
N PRO A 166 -10.92 2.85 11.09
CA PRO A 166 -11.10 4.09 10.34
C PRO A 166 -11.59 5.27 11.18
N LEU A 167 -12.28 5.02 12.27
CA LEU A 167 -12.90 6.03 13.12
C LEU A 167 -12.25 6.12 14.51
N GLY A 168 -11.32 5.21 14.83
CA GLY A 168 -10.64 5.18 16.13
C GLY A 168 -11.50 4.69 17.30
N PHE A 169 -12.72 4.19 17.05
CA PHE A 169 -13.63 3.74 18.11
C PHE A 169 -13.77 2.22 18.18
N GLU A 170 -13.80 1.56 17.02
CA GLU A 170 -13.90 0.09 16.92
C GLU A 170 -13.18 -0.40 15.67
N SER A 171 -12.49 -1.52 15.80
CA SER A 171 -11.84 -2.18 14.68
C SER A 171 -12.88 -2.76 13.73
N THR A 172 -12.76 -2.43 12.45
CA THR A 172 -13.51 -3.07 11.38
C THR A 172 -12.76 -4.31 10.92
N VAL A 173 -13.41 -5.46 10.99
CA VAL A 173 -12.83 -6.76 10.60
C VAL A 173 -13.57 -7.29 9.39
N THR A 174 -12.83 -7.66 8.37
CA THR A 174 -13.35 -8.39 7.21
C THR A 174 -12.47 -9.58 6.90
N THR A 175 -13.06 -10.66 6.42
CA THR A 175 -12.37 -11.90 6.12
C THR A 175 -12.50 -12.23 4.66
N GLY A 176 -11.55 -12.96 4.14
CA GLY A 176 -11.53 -13.47 2.80
C GLY A 176 -10.38 -14.46 2.61
N VAL A 177 -10.03 -14.73 1.37
CA VAL A 177 -8.92 -15.60 1.02
C VAL A 177 -7.90 -14.88 0.17
N VAL A 178 -6.70 -15.41 0.11
CA VAL A 178 -5.73 -15.04 -0.92
C VAL A 178 -6.26 -15.49 -2.28
N SER A 179 -6.78 -14.55 -3.07
CA SER A 179 -7.37 -14.83 -4.39
C SER A 179 -6.29 -15.04 -5.45
N ALA A 180 -5.23 -14.22 -5.42
CA ALA A 180 -4.08 -14.35 -6.32
C ALA A 180 -2.80 -13.79 -5.67
N LEU A 181 -1.65 -14.26 -6.16
CA LEU A 181 -0.29 -13.84 -5.80
C LEU A 181 0.50 -13.49 -7.05
N GLY A 182 1.63 -12.78 -6.87
CA GLY A 182 2.52 -12.41 -7.97
C GLY A 182 1.88 -11.44 -8.97
N ARG A 183 0.90 -10.68 -8.55
CA ARG A 183 0.29 -9.61 -9.34
C ARG A 183 1.03 -8.31 -9.13
N SER A 184 0.88 -7.40 -10.09
CA SER A 184 1.39 -6.03 -9.96
C SER A 184 0.24 -5.04 -10.01
N GLN A 185 0.32 -4.01 -9.19
CA GLN A 185 -0.64 -2.91 -9.14
C GLN A 185 0.07 -1.59 -9.44
N ARG A 186 -0.58 -0.70 -10.17
CA ARG A 186 -0.01 0.62 -10.47
C ARG A 186 -0.21 1.58 -9.31
N ALA A 187 0.90 2.08 -8.75
CA ALA A 187 0.91 3.14 -7.78
C ALA A 187 0.42 4.47 -8.39
N ARG A 188 0.11 5.45 -7.55
CA ARG A 188 -0.28 6.81 -7.99
C ARG A 188 0.83 7.51 -8.80
N THR A 189 2.09 7.16 -8.55
CA THR A 189 3.27 7.64 -9.31
C THR A 189 3.36 7.06 -10.72
N GLY A 190 2.50 6.08 -11.05
CA GLY A 190 2.55 5.34 -12.31
C GLY A 190 3.49 4.12 -12.28
N ARG A 191 4.30 3.94 -11.23
CA ARG A 191 5.15 2.76 -11.04
C ARG A 191 4.31 1.53 -10.68
N LEU A 192 4.77 0.34 -11.06
CA LEU A 192 4.17 -0.91 -10.58
C LEU A 192 4.69 -1.25 -9.17
N ILE A 193 3.75 -1.57 -8.30
CA ILE A 193 4.00 -2.25 -7.04
C ILE A 193 3.91 -3.73 -7.36
N ASP A 194 5.04 -4.41 -7.29
CA ASP A 194 5.11 -5.83 -7.59
C ASP A 194 4.71 -6.69 -6.38
N ASP A 195 4.37 -7.95 -6.69
CA ASP A 195 4.10 -8.98 -5.70
C ASP A 195 2.98 -8.60 -4.72
N VAL A 196 1.97 -7.87 -5.21
CA VAL A 196 0.80 -7.55 -4.37
C VAL A 196 -0.05 -8.80 -4.14
N ILE A 197 -0.64 -8.87 -2.95
CA ILE A 197 -1.60 -9.90 -2.57
C ILE A 197 -2.98 -9.43 -3.02
N GLN A 198 -3.65 -10.21 -3.86
CA GLN A 198 -5.06 -10.01 -4.19
C GLN A 198 -5.92 -10.83 -3.22
N THR A 199 -6.96 -10.20 -2.65
CA THR A 199 -7.91 -10.83 -1.73
C THR A 199 -9.33 -10.38 -2.06
N ASP A 200 -10.31 -11.19 -1.68
CA ASP A 200 -11.74 -10.86 -1.68
C ASP A 200 -12.24 -10.35 -0.32
N ALA A 201 -11.35 -10.30 0.70
CA ALA A 201 -11.66 -9.59 1.95
C ALA A 201 -12.09 -8.15 1.63
N ALA A 202 -13.27 -7.74 2.11
CA ALA A 202 -13.82 -6.44 1.78
C ALA A 202 -12.95 -5.31 2.37
N LEU A 203 -12.34 -4.51 1.50
CA LEU A 203 -11.63 -3.31 1.90
C LEU A 203 -12.52 -2.09 1.70
N ASN A 204 -12.97 -1.51 2.78
CA ASN A 204 -13.76 -0.28 2.80
C ASN A 204 -12.87 0.95 2.99
N PRO A 205 -13.33 2.17 2.63
CA PRO A 205 -12.63 3.40 3.00
C PRO A 205 -12.31 3.42 4.49
N GLY A 206 -11.03 3.62 4.81
CA GLY A 206 -10.52 3.59 6.17
C GLY A 206 -9.75 2.33 6.57
N ASN A 207 -9.90 1.20 5.87
CA ASN A 207 -9.06 0.03 6.06
C ASN A 207 -7.67 0.19 5.42
N SER A 208 -7.50 1.17 4.51
CA SER A 208 -6.20 1.47 3.90
C SER A 208 -5.15 1.79 4.96
N GLY A 209 -3.98 1.16 4.85
CA GLY A 209 -2.88 1.25 5.80
C GLY A 209 -2.98 0.27 6.98
N GLY A 210 -4.13 -0.33 7.22
CA GLY A 210 -4.30 -1.43 8.18
C GLY A 210 -3.71 -2.75 7.68
N PRO A 211 -3.50 -3.73 8.57
CA PRO A 211 -2.89 -5.01 8.21
C PRO A 211 -3.88 -5.95 7.51
N LEU A 212 -3.33 -6.76 6.59
CA LEU A 212 -3.88 -8.04 6.16
C LEU A 212 -3.15 -9.14 6.95
N VAL A 213 -3.89 -9.95 7.69
CA VAL A 213 -3.36 -10.86 8.70
C VAL A 213 -3.66 -12.31 8.33
N SER A 214 -2.71 -13.21 8.53
CA SER A 214 -2.93 -14.66 8.38
C SER A 214 -3.68 -15.23 9.59
N SER A 215 -4.22 -16.45 9.46
CA SER A 215 -4.83 -17.20 10.57
C SER A 215 -3.86 -17.46 11.75
N ARG A 216 -2.56 -17.23 11.58
CA ARG A 216 -1.56 -17.32 12.65
C ARG A 216 -1.35 -16.01 13.40
N GLY A 217 -2.05 -14.92 13.02
CA GLY A 217 -1.87 -13.60 13.62
C GLY A 217 -0.63 -12.85 13.14
N GLU A 218 -0.05 -13.24 12.00
CA GLU A 218 1.07 -12.55 11.37
C GLU A 218 0.56 -11.61 10.29
N VAL A 219 1.09 -10.40 10.23
CA VAL A 219 0.78 -9.44 9.17
C VAL A 219 1.45 -9.89 7.89
N VAL A 220 0.66 -10.31 6.92
CA VAL A 220 1.14 -10.78 5.61
C VAL A 220 1.08 -9.71 4.53
N GLY A 221 0.40 -8.60 4.81
CA GLY A 221 0.35 -7.44 3.91
C GLY A 221 -0.20 -6.19 4.57
N VAL A 222 -0.11 -5.07 3.86
CA VAL A 222 -0.71 -3.76 4.23
C VAL A 222 -1.79 -3.44 3.20
N ASN A 223 -3.03 -3.30 3.66
CA ASN A 223 -4.19 -3.02 2.80
C ASN A 223 -4.01 -1.68 2.08
N THR A 224 -4.19 -1.63 0.76
CA THR A 224 -3.92 -0.40 0.01
C THR A 224 -5.05 0.04 -0.89
N ALA A 225 -5.53 -0.78 -1.81
CA ALA A 225 -6.44 -0.33 -2.84
C ALA A 225 -7.56 -1.33 -3.14
N VAL A 226 -8.65 -0.74 -3.63
CA VAL A 226 -9.79 -1.45 -4.22
C VAL A 226 -9.91 -0.99 -5.67
N ILE A 227 -10.15 -1.90 -6.60
CA ILE A 227 -10.53 -1.50 -7.97
C ILE A 227 -11.96 -1.00 -7.92
N MET A 228 -12.13 0.33 -8.07
CA MET A 228 -13.47 0.92 -8.12
C MET A 228 -14.29 0.30 -9.25
N GLY A 229 -15.51 -0.18 -8.90
CA GLY A 229 -16.41 -0.85 -9.84
C GLY A 229 -16.23 -2.37 -9.96
N ALA A 230 -15.20 -2.96 -9.32
CA ALA A 230 -15.02 -4.41 -9.25
C ALA A 230 -15.22 -4.88 -7.80
N GLN A 231 -16.28 -5.66 -7.56
CA GLN A 231 -16.51 -6.25 -6.25
C GLN A 231 -15.55 -7.44 -6.00
N GLY A 232 -15.04 -7.57 -4.78
CA GLY A 232 -14.19 -8.71 -4.40
C GLY A 232 -12.77 -8.68 -5.00
N ILE A 233 -12.30 -7.53 -5.52
CA ILE A 233 -10.93 -7.37 -5.98
C ILE A 233 -10.24 -6.28 -5.15
N CYS A 234 -9.57 -6.71 -4.10
CA CYS A 234 -8.84 -5.89 -3.18
C CYS A 234 -7.35 -6.27 -3.20
N PHE A 235 -6.48 -5.30 -2.88
CA PHE A 235 -5.04 -5.51 -2.89
C PHE A 235 -4.39 -5.08 -1.58
N ALA A 236 -3.35 -5.81 -1.20
CA ALA A 236 -2.45 -5.46 -0.12
C ALA A 236 -1.00 -5.52 -0.60
N VAL A 237 -0.18 -4.58 -0.16
CA VAL A 237 1.27 -4.63 -0.36
C VAL A 237 1.82 -5.74 0.50
N ALA A 238 2.57 -6.66 -0.09
CA ALA A 238 3.11 -7.84 0.59
C ALA A 238 4.03 -7.48 1.77
N ALA A 239 3.98 -8.25 2.84
CA ALA A 239 4.76 -7.98 4.06
C ALA A 239 6.28 -7.99 3.82
N ASN A 240 6.79 -8.79 2.90
CA ASN A 240 8.22 -8.77 2.56
C ASN A 240 8.62 -7.44 1.88
N THR A 241 7.77 -6.89 1.02
CA THR A 241 7.95 -5.54 0.46
C THR A 241 7.87 -4.49 1.58
N ALA A 242 6.89 -4.62 2.48
CA ALA A 242 6.73 -3.71 3.61
C ALA A 242 7.95 -3.74 4.56
N SER A 243 8.51 -4.91 4.84
CA SER A 243 9.72 -5.08 5.66
C SER A 243 10.96 -4.42 5.02
N PHE A 244 11.13 -4.57 3.71
CA PHE A 244 12.19 -3.90 2.96
C PHE A 244 12.05 -2.37 3.03
N VAL A 245 10.85 -1.85 2.72
CA VAL A 245 10.56 -0.41 2.76
C VAL A 245 10.74 0.15 4.18
N LEU A 246 10.24 -0.55 5.20
CA LEU A 246 10.44 -0.20 6.61
C LEU A 246 11.92 -0.02 6.93
N GLY A 247 12.77 -0.98 6.54
CA GLY A 247 14.22 -0.92 6.74
C GLY A 247 14.87 0.30 6.08
N GLU A 248 14.49 0.64 4.84
CA GLU A 248 14.98 1.82 4.13
C GLU A 248 14.48 3.13 4.77
N LEU A 249 13.18 3.20 5.15
CA LEU A 249 12.62 4.40 5.77
C LEU A 249 13.22 4.67 7.16
N VAL A 250 13.48 3.64 7.97
CA VAL A 250 14.14 3.79 9.28
C VAL A 250 15.57 4.30 9.14
N ARG A 251 16.33 3.76 8.17
CA ARG A 251 17.76 4.09 8.00
C ARG A 251 17.98 5.42 7.29
N HIS A 252 17.13 5.74 6.31
CA HIS A 252 17.39 6.82 5.35
C HIS A 252 16.25 7.84 5.24
N GLY A 253 15.11 7.62 5.89
CA GLY A 253 13.90 8.44 5.75
C GLY A 253 13.23 8.33 4.37
N ARG A 254 13.79 7.52 3.46
CA ARG A 254 13.31 7.30 2.09
C ARG A 254 13.78 5.97 1.55
N VAL A 255 13.08 5.45 0.56
CA VAL A 255 13.54 4.29 -0.20
C VAL A 255 14.47 4.76 -1.31
N ARG A 256 15.73 4.31 -1.26
CA ARG A 256 16.73 4.63 -2.28
C ARG A 256 16.51 3.78 -3.52
N ARG A 257 16.62 4.41 -4.68
CA ARG A 257 16.52 3.74 -5.98
C ARG A 257 17.59 4.24 -6.92
N ALA A 258 18.16 3.31 -7.66
CA ALA A 258 19.13 3.63 -8.68
C ALA A 258 18.46 4.31 -9.87
N PHE A 259 19.20 5.20 -10.52
CA PHE A 259 18.79 6.00 -11.65
C PHE A 259 19.90 6.00 -12.71
N ILE A 260 19.53 5.77 -13.96
CA ILE A 260 20.46 5.78 -15.08
C ILE A 260 20.19 6.92 -16.08
N GLY A 261 19.02 7.57 -16.03
CA GLY A 261 18.68 8.73 -16.85
C GLY A 261 18.19 8.39 -18.25
N VAL A 262 17.39 7.34 -18.40
CA VAL A 262 16.72 7.02 -19.67
C VAL A 262 15.22 7.19 -19.55
N SER A 263 14.59 7.75 -20.56
CA SER A 263 13.16 7.61 -20.81
C SER A 263 12.96 6.38 -21.66
N ALA A 264 12.14 5.44 -21.18
CA ALA A 264 11.97 4.13 -21.77
C ALA A 264 10.56 3.95 -22.34
N GLN A 265 10.46 3.37 -23.53
CA GLN A 265 9.21 3.02 -24.17
C GLN A 265 9.18 1.53 -24.51
N GLN A 266 8.11 0.85 -24.13
CA GLN A 266 7.92 -0.54 -24.50
C GLN A 266 7.56 -0.65 -25.97
N LEU A 267 8.17 -1.61 -26.66
CA LEU A 267 7.88 -1.93 -28.04
C LEU A 267 7.72 -3.44 -28.24
N ALA A 268 6.88 -3.83 -29.19
CA ALA A 268 6.82 -5.22 -29.65
C ALA A 268 8.01 -5.49 -30.58
N ILE A 269 8.74 -6.59 -30.35
CA ILE A 269 9.92 -6.93 -31.16
C ILE A 269 9.44 -7.44 -32.54
N PRO A 270 9.84 -6.80 -33.64
CA PRO A 270 9.53 -7.26 -34.99
C PRO A 270 10.08 -8.69 -35.22
N ARG A 271 9.34 -9.50 -35.99
CA ARG A 271 9.72 -10.90 -36.30
C ARG A 271 11.14 -11.05 -36.86
N ARG A 272 11.62 -10.05 -37.63
CA ARG A 272 13.00 -10.01 -38.17
C ARG A 272 14.07 -10.00 -37.08
N LEU A 273 13.86 -9.26 -35.97
CA LEU A 273 14.78 -9.18 -34.85
C LEU A 273 14.72 -10.43 -33.97
N ARG A 274 13.55 -11.07 -33.86
CA ARG A 274 13.42 -12.40 -33.21
C ARG A 274 14.24 -13.47 -33.94
N ARG A 275 14.26 -13.45 -35.27
CA ARG A 275 15.12 -14.34 -36.09
C ARG A 275 16.61 -14.07 -35.93
N ALA A 276 17.00 -12.87 -35.47
CA ALA A 276 18.40 -12.49 -35.17
C ALA A 276 18.85 -12.88 -33.76
N GLY A 277 18.09 -13.78 -33.07
CA GLY A 277 18.46 -14.33 -31.75
C GLY A 277 17.93 -13.54 -30.56
N ILE A 278 16.93 -12.66 -30.76
CA ILE A 278 16.20 -12.02 -29.66
C ILE A 278 14.89 -12.80 -29.44
N ASP A 279 14.97 -13.83 -28.63
CA ASP A 279 13.81 -14.70 -28.34
C ASP A 279 12.87 -14.06 -27.27
N ARG A 280 12.26 -12.94 -27.65
CA ARG A 280 11.32 -12.18 -26.80
C ARG A 280 10.23 -11.54 -27.64
N GLU A 281 9.04 -11.40 -27.06
CA GLU A 281 7.91 -10.74 -27.73
C GLU A 281 7.94 -9.22 -27.60
N SER A 282 8.53 -8.71 -26.50
CA SER A 282 8.64 -7.29 -26.21
C SER A 282 10.03 -6.91 -25.70
N ALA A 283 10.37 -5.65 -25.82
CA ALA A 283 11.59 -5.03 -25.32
C ALA A 283 11.34 -3.58 -24.92
N VAL A 284 12.35 -2.94 -24.36
CA VAL A 284 12.35 -1.54 -23.99
C VAL A 284 13.30 -0.78 -24.89
N MET A 285 12.80 0.23 -25.57
CA MET A 285 13.58 1.15 -26.38
C MET A 285 13.85 2.44 -25.60
N VAL A 286 15.03 2.96 -25.68
CA VAL A 286 15.40 4.28 -25.16
C VAL A 286 14.76 5.36 -26.04
N ALA A 287 13.75 6.04 -25.50
CA ALA A 287 13.07 7.15 -26.19
C ALA A 287 13.85 8.46 -26.06
N ALA A 288 14.53 8.66 -24.92
CA ALA A 288 15.41 9.79 -24.66
C ALA A 288 16.45 9.43 -23.60
N VAL A 289 17.60 10.09 -23.64
CA VAL A 289 18.65 10.03 -22.63
C VAL A 289 18.75 11.42 -21.99
N GLU A 290 18.74 11.47 -20.67
CA GLU A 290 18.87 12.71 -19.91
C GLU A 290 20.32 13.19 -19.98
N PRO A 291 20.58 14.47 -20.36
CA PRO A 291 21.93 15.00 -20.43
C PRO A 291 22.67 14.87 -19.08
N GLN A 292 23.95 14.54 -19.15
CA GLN A 292 24.83 14.33 -17.99
C GLN A 292 24.40 13.21 -17.03
N SER A 293 23.44 12.38 -17.42
CA SER A 293 23.05 11.18 -16.67
C SER A 293 24.11 10.08 -16.77
N PRO A 294 24.03 9.03 -15.93
CA PRO A 294 24.89 7.85 -16.07
C PRO A 294 24.82 7.21 -17.47
N ALA A 295 23.64 7.10 -18.06
CA ALA A 295 23.45 6.54 -19.38
C ALA A 295 24.07 7.43 -20.48
N ASP A 296 23.97 8.76 -20.36
CA ASP A 296 24.58 9.71 -21.30
C ASP A 296 26.10 9.61 -21.28
N ARG A 297 26.70 9.65 -20.07
CA ARG A 297 28.15 9.51 -19.91
C ARG A 297 28.69 8.17 -20.41
N ALA A 298 27.88 7.13 -20.32
CA ALA A 298 28.22 5.79 -20.80
C ALA A 298 28.02 5.61 -22.32
N GLY A 299 27.45 6.60 -23.00
CA GLY A 299 27.22 6.56 -24.44
C GLY A 299 26.00 5.75 -24.89
N THR A 300 25.02 5.57 -24.00
CA THR A 300 23.68 5.07 -24.35
C THR A 300 23.01 6.09 -25.27
N LYS A 301 22.33 5.62 -26.31
CA LYS A 301 21.72 6.48 -27.32
C LYS A 301 20.20 6.27 -27.40
N ARG A 302 19.52 7.28 -27.91
CA ARG A 302 18.14 7.13 -28.36
C ARG A 302 18.06 5.98 -29.37
N GLU A 303 16.97 5.21 -29.31
CA GLU A 303 16.69 4.03 -30.15
C GLU A 303 17.52 2.78 -29.79
N ASP A 304 18.41 2.84 -28.78
CA ASP A 304 18.97 1.61 -28.21
C ASP A 304 17.84 0.76 -27.62
N ILE A 305 17.87 -0.53 -27.90
CA ILE A 305 16.93 -1.51 -27.30
C ILE A 305 17.65 -2.15 -26.12
N LEU A 306 17.11 -1.97 -24.91
CA LEU A 306 17.64 -2.54 -23.69
C LEU A 306 17.37 -4.05 -23.65
N LEU A 307 18.41 -4.85 -23.47
CA LEU A 307 18.32 -6.31 -23.43
C LEU A 307 18.43 -6.85 -22.00
N SER A 308 19.43 -6.38 -21.24
CA SER A 308 19.64 -6.81 -19.86
C SER A 308 20.40 -5.75 -19.06
N LEU A 309 20.28 -5.80 -17.72
CA LEU A 309 21.12 -5.06 -16.77
C LEU A 309 21.74 -6.06 -15.79
N ASP A 310 23.08 -6.21 -15.78
CA ASP A 310 23.79 -7.26 -15.02
C ASP A 310 23.21 -8.66 -15.23
N GLY A 311 22.87 -9.01 -16.47
CA GLY A 311 22.25 -10.30 -16.79
C GLY A 311 20.75 -10.41 -16.45
N PHE A 312 20.18 -9.45 -15.72
CA PHE A 312 18.73 -9.40 -15.51
C PHE A 312 18.02 -8.93 -16.78
N ALA A 313 17.20 -9.81 -17.36
CA ALA A 313 16.54 -9.58 -18.63
C ALA A 313 15.51 -8.44 -18.55
N ILE A 314 15.53 -7.53 -19.55
CA ILE A 314 14.60 -6.40 -19.65
C ILE A 314 13.65 -6.66 -20.83
N SER A 315 12.40 -6.99 -20.55
CA SER A 315 11.34 -7.19 -21.54
C SER A 315 10.28 -6.09 -21.48
N GLY A 316 10.23 -5.34 -20.40
CA GLY A 316 9.33 -4.21 -20.16
C GLY A 316 9.97 -3.12 -19.32
N ALA A 317 9.36 -1.93 -19.31
CA ALA A 317 9.84 -0.80 -18.49
C ALA A 317 9.91 -1.15 -17.01
N ASP A 318 8.99 -2.01 -16.55
CA ASP A 318 8.93 -2.44 -15.16
C ASP A 318 10.13 -3.34 -14.78
N ASP A 319 10.65 -4.15 -15.73
CA ASP A 319 11.85 -4.94 -15.50
C ASP A 319 13.08 -4.05 -15.28
N LEU A 320 13.20 -2.96 -16.05
CA LEU A 320 14.27 -1.97 -15.85
C LEU A 320 14.17 -1.34 -14.45
N ILE A 321 12.94 -1.01 -14.01
CA ILE A 321 12.68 -0.44 -12.70
C ILE A 321 13.05 -1.43 -11.58
N ARG A 322 12.72 -2.72 -11.74
CA ARG A 322 13.09 -3.79 -10.79
C ARG A 322 14.60 -4.00 -10.71
N ALA A 323 15.29 -3.93 -11.85
CA ALA A 323 16.73 -4.09 -11.90
C ALA A 323 17.49 -2.93 -11.23
N LEU A 324 16.91 -1.71 -11.17
CA LEU A 324 17.53 -0.51 -10.62
C LEU A 324 17.24 -0.37 -9.10
N THR A 325 17.76 -1.31 -8.32
CA THR A 325 17.65 -1.31 -6.85
C THR A 325 18.60 -0.30 -6.19
N GLY A 326 18.36 0.05 -4.92
CA GLY A 326 19.25 0.94 -4.15
C GLY A 326 20.67 0.43 -4.00
N GLU A 327 20.88 -0.90 -4.03
CA GLU A 327 22.20 -1.54 -3.95
C GLU A 327 23.10 -1.25 -5.16
N LYS A 328 22.49 -0.92 -6.30
CA LYS A 328 23.25 -0.59 -7.53
C LYS A 328 23.72 0.85 -7.58
N ILE A 329 23.36 1.68 -6.62
CA ILE A 329 23.81 3.08 -6.55
C ILE A 329 25.32 3.11 -6.30
N GLY A 330 26.08 3.75 -7.21
CA GLY A 330 27.52 3.87 -7.13
C GLY A 330 28.29 2.61 -7.51
N CYS A 331 27.61 1.51 -7.86
CA CYS A 331 28.23 0.29 -8.39
C CYS A 331 28.25 0.33 -9.91
N GLU A 332 29.32 -0.14 -10.51
CA GLU A 332 29.39 -0.33 -11.95
C GLU A 332 28.49 -1.48 -12.36
N VAL A 333 27.63 -1.27 -13.37
CA VAL A 333 26.69 -2.25 -13.90
C VAL A 333 26.82 -2.37 -15.41
N ALA A 334 26.63 -3.57 -15.93
CA ALA A 334 26.67 -3.86 -17.36
C ALA A 334 25.27 -3.75 -17.97
N LEU A 335 25.06 -2.77 -18.84
CA LEU A 335 23.82 -2.61 -19.62
C LEU A 335 24.04 -3.18 -21.02
N GLU A 336 23.37 -4.29 -21.34
CA GLU A 336 23.36 -4.83 -22.70
C GLU A 336 22.29 -4.14 -23.53
N VAL A 337 22.69 -3.63 -24.68
CA VAL A 337 21.81 -2.95 -25.63
C VAL A 337 21.96 -3.52 -27.03
N LEU A 338 20.90 -3.42 -27.82
CA LEU A 338 20.95 -3.62 -29.27
C LEU A 338 20.86 -2.24 -29.94
N ARG A 339 21.91 -1.86 -30.65
CA ARG A 339 21.98 -0.64 -31.44
C ARG A 339 21.98 -1.01 -32.94
N GLY A 340 20.85 -0.75 -33.59
CA GLY A 340 20.63 -1.26 -34.95
C GLY A 340 20.57 -2.79 -34.97
N THR A 341 21.64 -3.45 -35.40
CA THR A 341 21.78 -4.92 -35.41
C THR A 341 22.93 -5.42 -34.54
N GLU A 342 23.67 -4.52 -33.91
CA GLU A 342 24.85 -4.84 -33.10
C GLU A 342 24.47 -4.91 -31.60
N ARG A 343 24.91 -5.98 -30.92
CA ARG A 343 24.83 -6.09 -29.46
C ARG A 343 26.05 -5.41 -28.85
N LEU A 344 25.80 -4.48 -27.95
CA LEU A 344 26.81 -3.75 -27.23
C LEU A 344 26.61 -3.88 -25.72
N THR A 345 27.72 -3.94 -25.01
CA THR A 345 27.71 -3.84 -23.54
C THR A 345 28.19 -2.44 -23.18
N VAL A 346 27.36 -1.69 -22.48
CA VAL A 346 27.62 -0.35 -21.98
C VAL A 346 27.83 -0.44 -20.48
N SER A 347 29.03 -0.10 -20.00
CA SER A 347 29.32 -0.02 -18.56
C SER A 347 28.88 1.35 -18.05
N LEU A 348 28.07 1.36 -16.99
CA LEU A 348 27.60 2.61 -16.36
C LEU A 348 27.49 2.47 -14.85
N THR A 349 27.59 3.60 -14.14
CA THR A 349 27.44 3.66 -12.69
C THR A 349 26.16 4.41 -12.36
N PRO A 350 25.07 3.71 -11.93
CA PRO A 350 23.83 4.35 -11.54
C PRO A 350 24.02 5.33 -10.38
N GLN A 351 23.26 6.40 -10.41
CA GLN A 351 23.20 7.39 -9.31
C GLN A 351 21.91 7.20 -8.50
N GLU A 352 21.85 7.81 -7.32
CA GLU A 352 20.59 7.86 -6.59
C GLU A 352 19.58 8.74 -7.32
N ARG A 353 18.34 8.25 -7.48
CA ARG A 353 17.26 9.03 -8.06
C ARG A 353 16.90 10.18 -7.12
N LYS A 354 17.15 11.42 -7.56
CA LYS A 354 16.68 12.61 -6.83
C LYS A 354 15.16 12.67 -6.91
N ARG A 355 14.49 12.86 -5.76
CA ARG A 355 13.06 13.22 -5.78
C ARG A 355 12.93 14.56 -6.49
N ALA A 356 12.01 14.66 -7.45
CA ALA A 356 11.50 15.96 -7.88
C ALA A 356 10.81 16.59 -6.65
N GLY A 357 11.27 17.76 -6.23
CA GLY A 357 10.73 18.51 -5.12
C GLY A 357 9.29 18.98 -5.35
#